data_aa4abaaccb387d49b122cd1f65be5e39
#
_entry.id   aa4abaaccb387d49b122cd1f65be5e39
#
_cell.length_a   1.000
_cell.length_b   1.000
_cell.length_c   1.000
_cell.angle_alpha   90.00
_cell.angle_beta   90.00
_cell.angle_gamma   90.00
#
_symmetry.space_group_name_H-M   'P 1'
#
loop_
_entity.id
_entity.type
_entity.pdbx_description
1 polymer ?
#
loop_
_entity_poly.entity_id
_entity_poly.type
_entity_poly.pdbx_seq_one_letter_code
_entity_poly.pdbx_strand_id
1 'polypeptide(L)'
;MCYDTLREYGKQAVEACKVHAVTPALENIVEANVYLSGVGADNVNCAAAHSFYNGVTSLGIAHADHGCCVALGTLVQLILEGVPKEEFEEVQNFCMEVGLPVTLEEIGVTTVEQVETIAKNACVPGETIHNLA
;
A
#
# COMPACT_ATOMS: atom_id res chain seq x y z
N MET A 1 15.94 1.28 1.30
CA MET A 1 16.06 1.33 2.80
C MET A 1 14.74 1.00 3.47
N CYS A 2 13.69 1.86 3.47
CA CYS A 2 12.41 1.51 4.12
C CYS A 2 11.78 0.22 3.54
N TYR A 3 11.63 0.15 2.23
CA TYR A 3 11.12 -1.03 1.51
C TYR A 3 11.92 -2.31 1.83
N ASP A 4 13.24 -2.24 1.80
CA ASP A 4 14.11 -3.40 2.10
C ASP A 4 13.91 -3.88 3.54
N THR A 5 13.78 -2.94 4.50
CA THR A 5 13.50 -3.26 5.90
C THR A 5 12.13 -3.96 6.05
N LEU A 6 11.09 -3.46 5.37
CA LEU A 6 9.78 -4.10 5.38
C LEU A 6 9.84 -5.53 4.82
N ARG A 7 10.57 -5.73 3.74
CA ARG A 7 10.75 -7.05 3.10
C ARG A 7 11.51 -8.04 3.97
N GLU A 8 12.54 -7.57 4.64
CA GLU A 8 13.41 -8.41 5.49
C GLU A 8 12.72 -8.82 6.79
N TYR A 9 12.06 -7.87 7.46
CA TYR A 9 11.55 -8.07 8.83
C TYR A 9 10.03 -8.16 8.94
N GLY A 10 9.26 -7.78 7.92
CA GLY A 10 7.81 -7.65 7.99
C GLY A 10 7.09 -8.92 8.46
N LYS A 11 7.42 -10.08 7.89
CA LYS A 11 6.82 -11.37 8.30
C LYS A 11 7.09 -11.70 9.76
N GLN A 12 8.35 -11.54 10.18
CA GLN A 12 8.74 -11.81 11.57
C GLN A 12 8.07 -10.85 12.55
N ALA A 13 7.91 -9.58 12.17
CA ALA A 13 7.22 -8.59 12.97
C ALA A 13 5.72 -8.92 13.13
N VAL A 14 5.05 -9.37 12.06
CA VAL A 14 3.65 -9.84 12.13
C VAL A 14 3.50 -11.01 13.11
N GLU A 15 4.40 -12.00 13.04
CA GLU A 15 4.37 -13.13 13.98
C GLU A 15 4.66 -12.68 15.43
N ALA A 16 5.58 -11.75 15.62
CA ALA A 16 5.86 -11.16 16.93
C ALA A 16 4.61 -10.45 17.51
N CYS A 17 3.90 -9.69 16.69
CA CYS A 17 2.64 -9.03 17.09
C CYS A 17 1.57 -10.04 17.53
N LYS A 18 1.40 -11.16 16.81
CA LYS A 18 0.40 -12.20 17.15
C LYS A 18 0.62 -12.79 18.53
N VAL A 19 1.85 -12.86 18.98
CA VAL A 19 2.20 -13.42 20.31
C VAL A 19 2.55 -12.33 21.34
N HIS A 20 2.32 -11.06 21.02
CA HIS A 20 2.60 -9.89 21.85
C HIS A 20 4.08 -9.82 22.32
N ALA A 21 5.01 -10.24 21.48
CA ALA A 21 6.44 -10.21 21.79
C ALA A 21 7.14 -9.00 21.16
N VAL A 22 8.00 -8.34 21.93
CA VAL A 22 8.91 -7.34 21.39
C VAL A 22 10.17 -8.06 20.90
N THR A 23 10.44 -7.94 19.61
CA THR A 23 11.61 -8.59 18.96
C THR A 23 12.39 -7.56 18.14
N PRO A 24 13.66 -7.83 17.83
CA PRO A 24 14.44 -6.95 16.95
C PRO A 24 13.77 -6.70 15.58
N ALA A 25 13.07 -7.70 15.04
CA ALA A 25 12.33 -7.55 13.80
C ALA A 25 11.18 -6.53 13.95
N LEU A 26 10.42 -6.59 15.05
CA LEU A 26 9.36 -5.62 15.33
C LEU A 26 9.95 -4.20 15.53
N GLU A 27 11.05 -4.07 16.25
CA GLU A 27 11.73 -2.78 16.47
C GLU A 27 12.19 -2.17 15.14
N ASN A 28 12.79 -2.96 14.23
CA ASN A 28 13.18 -2.51 12.89
C ASN A 28 11.97 -2.05 12.07
N ILE A 29 10.83 -2.72 12.16
CA ILE A 29 9.60 -2.30 11.47
C ILE A 29 9.03 -1.01 12.07
N VAL A 30 9.06 -0.86 13.39
CA VAL A 30 8.64 0.38 14.05
C VAL A 30 9.52 1.55 13.61
N GLU A 31 10.84 1.37 13.57
CA GLU A 31 11.77 2.39 13.08
C GLU A 31 11.50 2.73 11.61
N ALA A 32 11.30 1.73 10.75
CA ALA A 32 10.96 1.95 9.34
C ALA A 32 9.67 2.75 9.19
N ASN A 33 8.64 2.42 9.94
CA ASN A 33 7.33 3.07 9.86
C ASN A 33 7.30 4.48 10.46
N VAL A 34 8.05 4.74 11.52
CA VAL A 34 8.02 6.04 12.23
C VAL A 34 9.05 7.00 11.65
N TYR A 35 10.28 6.52 11.41
CA TYR A 35 11.39 7.36 10.99
C TYR A 35 11.65 7.33 9.49
N LEU A 36 11.88 6.15 8.91
CA LEU A 36 12.27 6.05 7.51
C LEU A 36 11.14 6.45 6.55
N SER A 37 9.89 6.11 6.89
CA SER A 37 8.74 6.49 6.05
C SER A 37 8.47 7.99 6.13
N GLY A 38 8.62 8.61 7.33
CA GLY A 38 8.47 10.05 7.51
C GLY A 38 9.52 10.83 6.70
N VAL A 39 10.79 10.45 6.82
CA VAL A 39 11.88 11.05 6.02
C VAL A 39 11.67 10.82 4.53
N GLY A 40 11.17 9.65 4.14
CA GLY A 40 10.83 9.33 2.76
C GLY A 40 9.73 10.24 2.22
N ALA A 41 8.61 10.36 2.94
CA ALA A 41 7.46 11.16 2.53
C ALA A 41 7.80 12.65 2.37
N ASP A 42 8.67 13.19 3.23
CA ASP A 42 9.12 14.59 3.15
C ASP A 42 10.02 14.87 1.92
N ASN A 43 10.70 13.85 1.40
CA ASN A 43 11.66 14.01 0.30
C ASN A 43 11.14 13.52 -1.06
N VAL A 44 10.21 12.58 -1.07
CA VAL A 44 9.73 11.91 -2.28
C VAL A 44 8.21 11.86 -2.28
N ASN A 45 7.51 12.84 -2.68
CA ASN A 45 6.04 12.92 -2.70
C ASN A 45 5.34 11.57 -2.95
N CYS A 46 4.07 11.46 -2.53
CA CYS A 46 3.19 10.35 -2.88
C CYS A 46 2.91 10.30 -4.38
N ALA A 47 2.48 9.14 -4.88
CA ALA A 47 2.09 8.94 -6.27
C ALA A 47 0.73 8.19 -6.37
N ALA A 48 0.57 7.26 -7.30
CA ALA A 48 -0.71 6.60 -7.59
C ALA A 48 -1.31 5.84 -6.40
N ALA A 49 -0.50 5.25 -5.51
CA ALA A 49 -1.01 4.49 -4.37
C ALA A 49 -1.91 5.32 -3.45
N HIS A 50 -1.54 6.58 -3.18
CA HIS A 50 -2.34 7.49 -2.36
C HIS A 50 -3.53 8.07 -3.13
N SER A 51 -3.38 8.37 -4.42
CA SER A 51 -4.52 8.77 -5.27
C SER A 51 -5.56 7.67 -5.38
N PHE A 52 -5.14 6.41 -5.46
CA PHE A 52 -6.04 5.26 -5.40
C PHE A 52 -6.84 5.25 -4.09
N TYR A 53 -6.19 5.45 -2.93
CA TYR A 53 -6.88 5.56 -1.65
C TYR A 53 -7.88 6.72 -1.64
N ASN A 54 -7.51 7.90 -2.15
CA ASN A 54 -8.43 9.04 -2.26
C ASN A 54 -9.65 8.70 -3.13
N GLY A 55 -9.43 7.96 -4.23
CA GLY A 55 -10.51 7.42 -5.05
C GLY A 55 -11.44 6.49 -4.27
N VAL A 56 -10.88 5.57 -3.46
CA VAL A 56 -11.66 4.65 -2.61
C VAL A 56 -12.49 5.41 -1.58
N THR A 57 -11.94 6.45 -0.95
CA THR A 57 -12.70 7.25 0.05
C THR A 57 -13.91 7.94 -0.54
N SER A 58 -13.90 8.27 -1.84
CA SER A 58 -15.03 8.89 -2.53
C SER A 58 -16.27 8.00 -2.61
N LEU A 59 -16.12 6.68 -2.42
CA LEU A 59 -17.23 5.73 -2.39
C LEU A 59 -17.99 5.71 -1.06
N GLY A 60 -17.43 6.31 0.01
CA GLY A 60 -18.00 6.22 1.34
C GLY A 60 -17.98 4.79 1.92
N ILE A 61 -17.18 3.90 1.38
CA ILE A 61 -16.99 2.53 1.87
C ILE A 61 -16.02 2.59 3.05
N ALA A 62 -16.53 2.41 4.27
CA ALA A 62 -15.76 2.51 5.51
C ALA A 62 -15.12 1.17 5.95
N HIS A 63 -14.88 0.23 5.05
CA HIS A 63 -14.53 -1.15 5.43
C HIS A 63 -13.04 -1.47 5.37
N ALA A 64 -12.21 -0.61 4.80
CA ALA A 64 -10.78 -0.88 4.72
C ALA A 64 -9.95 0.24 5.34
N ASP A 65 -8.99 -0.14 6.17
CA ASP A 65 -8.04 0.80 6.75
C ASP A 65 -7.18 1.48 5.68
N HIS A 66 -6.74 2.72 5.96
CA HIS A 66 -5.88 3.49 5.06
C HIS A 66 -4.69 2.67 4.55
N GLY A 67 -3.96 2.00 5.45
CA GLY A 67 -2.79 1.20 5.09
C GLY A 67 -3.13 0.04 4.14
N CYS A 68 -4.27 -0.61 4.33
CA CYS A 68 -4.75 -1.67 3.43
C CYS A 68 -5.04 -1.14 2.03
N CYS A 69 -5.72 0.00 1.92
CA CYS A 69 -6.01 0.61 0.62
C CYS A 69 -4.74 1.11 -0.09
N VAL A 70 -3.79 1.70 0.65
CA VAL A 70 -2.51 2.16 0.08
C VAL A 70 -1.64 0.97 -0.35
N ALA A 71 -1.64 -0.14 0.40
CA ALA A 71 -0.93 -1.36 0.00
C ALA A 71 -1.46 -1.91 -1.33
N LEU A 72 -2.79 -2.02 -1.48
CA LEU A 72 -3.41 -2.40 -2.75
C LEU A 72 -3.12 -1.36 -3.85
N GLY A 73 -3.18 -0.08 -3.51
CA GLY A 73 -2.81 1.03 -4.41
C GLY A 73 -1.36 0.94 -4.89
N THR A 74 -0.44 0.39 -4.08
CA THR A 74 0.94 0.12 -4.50
C THR A 74 0.98 -0.92 -5.62
N LEU A 75 0.18 -1.98 -5.54
CA LEU A 75 0.08 -2.96 -6.63
C LEU A 75 -0.48 -2.33 -7.91
N VAL A 76 -1.49 -1.44 -7.78
CA VAL A 76 -2.00 -0.67 -8.93
C VAL A 76 -0.91 0.23 -9.52
N GLN A 77 -0.13 0.91 -8.68
CA GLN A 77 0.98 1.76 -9.12
C GLN A 77 2.03 0.96 -9.89
N LEU A 78 2.45 -0.20 -9.41
CA LEU A 78 3.41 -1.06 -10.10
C LEU A 78 2.94 -1.46 -11.51
N ILE A 79 1.63 -1.71 -11.68
CA ILE A 79 1.04 -1.98 -12.98
C ILE A 79 1.13 -0.75 -13.89
N LEU A 80 0.83 0.45 -13.37
CA LEU A 80 0.90 1.70 -14.13
C LEU A 80 2.34 2.04 -14.53
N GLU A 81 3.31 1.73 -13.70
CA GLU A 81 4.75 1.91 -13.97
C GLU A 81 5.30 0.86 -14.94
N GLY A 82 4.53 -0.20 -15.22
CA GLY A 82 4.93 -1.26 -16.16
C GLY A 82 6.11 -2.10 -15.66
N VAL A 83 6.20 -2.33 -14.35
CA VAL A 83 7.28 -3.15 -13.78
C VAL A 83 7.26 -4.57 -14.32
N PRO A 84 8.40 -5.31 -14.32
CA PRO A 84 8.43 -6.72 -14.68
C PRO A 84 7.46 -7.55 -13.84
N LYS A 85 6.89 -8.58 -14.46
CA LYS A 85 5.91 -9.46 -13.80
C LYS A 85 6.46 -10.07 -12.51
N GLU A 86 7.71 -10.44 -12.52
CA GLU A 86 8.41 -11.05 -11.39
C GLU A 86 8.45 -10.09 -10.19
N GLU A 87 8.70 -8.82 -10.44
CA GLU A 87 8.72 -7.78 -9.40
C GLU A 87 7.32 -7.54 -8.83
N PHE A 88 6.29 -7.48 -9.69
CA PHE A 88 4.91 -7.38 -9.26
C PHE A 88 4.49 -8.57 -8.38
N GLU A 89 4.77 -9.80 -8.84
CA GLU A 89 4.44 -11.03 -8.11
C GLU A 89 5.18 -11.11 -6.76
N GLU A 90 6.40 -10.61 -6.70
CA GLU A 90 7.17 -10.56 -5.45
C GLU A 90 6.50 -9.66 -4.40
N VAL A 91 6.06 -8.46 -4.79
CA VAL A 91 5.36 -7.53 -3.89
C VAL A 91 3.98 -8.08 -3.52
N GLN A 92 3.23 -8.63 -4.48
CA GLN A 92 1.93 -9.24 -4.23
C GLN A 92 2.02 -10.40 -3.23
N ASN A 93 2.98 -11.30 -3.40
CA ASN A 93 3.21 -12.42 -2.49
C ASN A 93 3.55 -11.91 -1.08
N PHE A 94 4.40 -10.89 -0.97
CA PHE A 94 4.70 -10.28 0.31
C PHE A 94 3.45 -9.72 0.99
N CYS A 95 2.60 -8.99 0.26
CA CYS A 95 1.32 -8.49 0.79
C CYS A 95 0.45 -9.63 1.34
N MET A 96 0.28 -10.70 0.58
CA MET A 96 -0.47 -11.89 1.04
C MET A 96 0.11 -12.50 2.31
N GLU A 97 1.43 -12.64 2.39
CA GLU A 97 2.13 -13.26 3.53
C GLU A 97 2.01 -12.44 4.83
N VAL A 98 1.91 -11.12 4.73
CA VAL A 98 1.70 -10.23 5.91
C VAL A 98 0.23 -9.92 6.17
N GLY A 99 -0.70 -10.45 5.37
CA GLY A 99 -2.15 -10.29 5.57
C GLY A 99 -2.72 -8.98 5.03
N LEU A 100 -2.04 -8.37 4.04
CA LEU A 100 -2.55 -7.18 3.34
C LEU A 100 -3.43 -7.61 2.14
N PRO A 101 -4.46 -6.82 1.79
CA PRO A 101 -5.33 -7.13 0.66
C PRO A 101 -4.57 -7.02 -0.67
N VAL A 102 -4.88 -7.92 -1.59
CA VAL A 102 -4.31 -7.95 -2.95
C VAL A 102 -5.39 -7.91 -4.04
N THR A 103 -6.66 -7.83 -3.64
CA THR A 103 -7.80 -7.70 -4.54
C THR A 103 -8.73 -6.55 -4.12
N LEU A 104 -9.46 -6.03 -5.09
CA LEU A 104 -10.46 -4.98 -4.86
C LEU A 104 -11.61 -5.45 -3.95
N GLU A 105 -11.99 -6.73 -4.07
CA GLU A 105 -13.06 -7.33 -3.27
C GLU A 105 -12.71 -7.33 -1.77
N GLU A 106 -11.45 -7.57 -1.41
CA GLU A 106 -10.99 -7.56 -0.02
C GLU A 106 -11.10 -6.19 0.65
N ILE A 107 -11.15 -5.11 -0.13
CA ILE A 107 -11.40 -3.75 0.38
C ILE A 107 -12.86 -3.30 0.18
N GLY A 108 -13.76 -4.21 -0.23
CA GLY A 108 -15.19 -3.95 -0.39
C GLY A 108 -15.60 -3.33 -1.73
N VAL A 109 -14.71 -3.30 -2.72
CA VAL A 109 -15.01 -2.83 -4.08
C VAL A 109 -15.40 -4.04 -4.93
N THR A 110 -16.68 -4.12 -5.30
CA THR A 110 -17.25 -5.33 -5.93
C THR A 110 -17.93 -5.06 -7.27
N THR A 111 -18.08 -3.80 -7.68
CA THR A 111 -18.76 -3.46 -8.95
C THR A 111 -17.86 -2.62 -9.87
N VAL A 112 -18.15 -2.70 -11.16
CA VAL A 112 -17.42 -1.93 -12.18
C VAL A 112 -17.62 -0.43 -11.99
N GLU A 113 -18.82 -0.01 -11.61
CA GLU A 113 -19.16 1.40 -11.37
C GLU A 113 -18.33 1.98 -10.21
N GLN A 114 -18.04 1.16 -9.18
CA GLN A 114 -17.15 1.56 -8.08
C GLN A 114 -15.72 1.74 -8.60
N VAL A 115 -15.22 0.82 -9.43
CA VAL A 115 -13.88 0.93 -10.04
C VAL A 115 -13.76 2.18 -10.90
N GLU A 116 -14.76 2.48 -11.73
CA GLU A 116 -14.79 3.70 -12.55
C GLU A 116 -14.80 4.96 -11.69
N THR A 117 -15.53 4.94 -10.58
CA THR A 117 -15.57 6.07 -9.64
C THR A 117 -14.22 6.28 -8.96
N ILE A 118 -13.56 5.21 -8.53
CA ILE A 118 -12.20 5.26 -7.98
C ILE A 118 -11.24 5.87 -9.00
N ALA A 119 -11.20 5.32 -10.21
CA ALA A 119 -10.30 5.77 -11.26
C ALA A 119 -10.52 7.25 -11.61
N LYS A 120 -11.78 7.68 -11.72
CA LYS A 120 -12.13 9.07 -11.98
C LYS A 120 -11.64 10.02 -10.89
N ASN A 121 -11.85 9.67 -9.63
CA ASN A 121 -11.46 10.52 -8.50
C ASN A 121 -9.95 10.48 -8.21
N ALA A 122 -9.29 9.36 -8.47
CA ALA A 122 -7.83 9.24 -8.38
C ALA A 122 -7.08 10.07 -9.42
N CYS A 123 -7.73 10.45 -10.53
CA CYS A 123 -7.12 11.16 -11.65
C CYS A 123 -7.53 12.64 -11.74
N VAL A 124 -8.23 13.20 -10.74
CA VAL A 124 -8.60 14.63 -10.78
C VAL A 124 -7.36 15.53 -10.70
N PRO A 125 -7.41 16.75 -11.24
CA PRO A 125 -6.30 17.69 -11.14
C PRO A 125 -5.89 17.93 -9.69
N GLY A 126 -4.60 17.83 -9.41
CA GLY A 126 -4.03 17.99 -8.07
C GLY A 126 -3.79 16.69 -7.31
N GLU A 127 -4.26 15.55 -7.81
CA GLU A 127 -3.93 14.25 -7.22
C GLU A 127 -2.48 13.83 -7.48
N THR A 128 -1.95 13.05 -6.55
CA THR A 128 -0.54 12.65 -6.56
C THR A 128 -0.19 11.62 -7.65
N ILE A 129 -1.18 11.00 -8.29
CA ILE A 129 -0.97 10.13 -9.46
C ILE A 129 -0.21 10.83 -10.59
N HIS A 130 -0.37 12.16 -10.70
CA HIS A 130 0.33 12.97 -11.71
C HIS A 130 1.82 13.15 -11.43
N ASN A 131 2.32 12.62 -10.29
CA ASN A 131 3.75 12.55 -9.97
C ASN A 131 4.42 11.28 -10.53
N LEU A 132 3.66 10.35 -11.12
CA LEU A 132 4.25 9.23 -11.86
C LEU A 132 5.04 9.76 -13.06
N ALA A 133 6.27 9.27 -13.21
CA ALA A 133 7.17 9.67 -14.28
C ALA A 133 6.84 8.98 -15.62
#